data_213c443b59b81e8f3855f2ed35e604cd
#
_entry.id   213c443b59b81e8f3855f2ed35e604cd
#
_cell.length_a   1.000
_cell.length_b   1.000
_cell.length_c   1.000
_cell.angle_alpha   90.00
_cell.angle_beta   90.00
_cell.angle_gamma   90.00
#
_symmetry.space_group_name_H-M   'P 1'
#
loop_
_entity.id
_entity.type
_entity.pdbx_description
1 polymer ?
#
loop_
_entity_poly.entity_id
_entity_poly.type
_entity_poly.pdbx_seq_one_letter_code
_entity_poly.pdbx_strand_id
1 'polypeptide(L)'
;MDFSSELLTFKTIFISIFLEALPFILLGVISSSLLQMFVSEEFIARMVPKNPLLGILFACFFGVLFPICECGMVPVIRRLIAKGMPVYIAAVFIMSGPILNPIVFFATYTAFRSRPEILYSRMGLALVVALVAGLLIYRFIRYNPLRLSMETMYDEGAGSSMHPPGAGKVTSMFMHMTSEFFEMSKYLTLGALITALIHTFVNTGQLAAYGNGPISSHMLMAGFAYILSICSTSDAFVASSFVNTFSAGSLITFLVLGPMLDLKSTLMLLSVFKTKFVATLSVIIVLVVLAFSIGWDQLFLKSFS
;
A
#
# COMPACT_ATOMS: atom_id res chain seq x y z
N MET A 1 -2.81 -26.01 24.28
CA MET A 1 -3.11 -25.39 22.97
C MET A 1 -3.54 -26.53 22.06
N ASP A 2 -4.77 -26.49 21.57
CA ASP A 2 -5.27 -27.55 20.70
C ASP A 2 -4.86 -27.30 19.26
N PHE A 3 -4.00 -28.15 18.73
CA PHE A 3 -3.52 -28.08 17.33
C PHE A 3 -4.65 -27.91 16.31
N SER A 4 -5.83 -28.45 16.61
CA SER A 4 -7.03 -28.31 15.78
C SER A 4 -7.57 -26.85 15.74
N SER A 5 -7.50 -26.13 16.85
CA SER A 5 -7.96 -24.72 16.92
C SER A 5 -6.99 -23.76 16.21
N GLU A 6 -5.68 -24.01 16.33
CA GLU A 6 -4.65 -23.24 15.64
C GLU A 6 -4.72 -23.43 14.11
N LEU A 7 -4.92 -24.68 13.67
CA LEU A 7 -5.09 -24.98 12.24
C LEU A 7 -6.36 -24.33 11.66
N LEU A 8 -7.45 -24.32 12.43
CA LEU A 8 -8.69 -23.67 12.01
C LEU A 8 -8.50 -22.14 11.90
N THR A 9 -7.83 -21.54 12.87
CA THR A 9 -7.51 -20.10 12.87
C THR A 9 -6.64 -19.74 11.66
N PHE A 10 -5.57 -20.50 11.42
CA PHE A 10 -4.70 -20.35 10.26
C PHE A 10 -5.49 -20.40 8.95
N LYS A 11 -6.31 -21.45 8.74
CA LYS A 11 -7.14 -21.60 7.54
C LYS A 11 -8.08 -20.40 7.34
N THR A 12 -8.74 -19.98 8.41
CA THR A 12 -9.70 -18.88 8.34
C THR A 12 -9.02 -17.57 7.95
N ILE A 13 -7.90 -17.23 8.59
CA ILE A 13 -7.14 -16.00 8.29
C ILE A 13 -6.59 -16.04 6.86
N PHE A 14 -5.97 -17.15 6.46
CA PHE A 14 -5.41 -17.30 5.11
C PHE A 14 -6.49 -17.13 4.03
N ILE A 15 -7.63 -17.82 4.17
CA ILE A 15 -8.73 -17.72 3.21
C ILE A 15 -9.32 -16.31 3.19
N SER A 16 -9.48 -15.66 4.36
CA SER A 16 -10.00 -14.30 4.45
C SER A 16 -9.13 -13.31 3.70
N ILE A 17 -7.81 -13.31 3.94
CA ILE A 17 -6.85 -12.42 3.26
C ILE A 17 -6.87 -12.66 1.75
N PHE A 18 -6.92 -13.92 1.34
CA PHE A 18 -6.92 -14.28 -0.08
C PHE A 18 -8.19 -13.83 -0.78
N LEU A 19 -9.37 -14.12 -0.21
CA LEU A 19 -10.66 -13.73 -0.77
C LEU A 19 -10.86 -12.21 -0.78
N GLU A 20 -10.36 -11.50 0.24
CA GLU A 20 -10.42 -10.03 0.29
C GLU A 20 -9.55 -9.39 -0.81
N ALA A 21 -8.33 -9.88 -1.03
CA ALA A 21 -7.40 -9.28 -1.97
C ALA A 21 -7.67 -9.65 -3.44
N LEU A 22 -8.26 -10.81 -3.72
CA LEU A 22 -8.46 -11.34 -5.06
C LEU A 22 -9.25 -10.41 -5.99
N PRO A 23 -10.43 -9.86 -5.61
CA PRO A 23 -11.18 -8.95 -6.47
C PRO A 23 -10.41 -7.65 -6.77
N PHE A 24 -9.64 -7.16 -5.82
CA PHE A 24 -8.87 -5.92 -6.01
C PHE A 24 -7.65 -6.12 -6.91
N ILE A 25 -6.98 -7.28 -6.84
CA ILE A 25 -5.93 -7.62 -7.80
C ILE A 25 -6.51 -7.75 -9.21
N LEU A 26 -7.66 -8.38 -9.35
CA LEU A 26 -8.35 -8.50 -10.63
C LEU A 26 -8.67 -7.12 -11.22
N LEU A 27 -9.25 -6.23 -10.41
CA LEU A 27 -9.51 -4.85 -10.81
C LEU A 27 -8.22 -4.09 -11.16
N GLY A 28 -7.13 -4.29 -10.40
CA GLY A 28 -5.82 -3.70 -10.66
C GLY A 28 -5.23 -4.15 -12.00
N VAL A 29 -5.29 -5.46 -12.29
CA VAL A 29 -4.80 -6.03 -13.55
C VAL A 29 -5.65 -5.58 -14.74
N ILE A 30 -6.98 -5.52 -14.59
CA ILE A 30 -7.87 -4.97 -15.63
C ILE A 30 -7.52 -3.51 -15.90
N SER A 31 -7.41 -2.69 -14.84
CA SER A 31 -7.05 -1.28 -14.95
C SER A 31 -5.67 -1.08 -15.58
N SER A 32 -4.68 -1.91 -15.20
CA SER A 32 -3.34 -1.96 -15.78
C SER A 32 -3.38 -2.22 -17.28
N SER A 33 -4.16 -3.19 -17.72
CA SER A 33 -4.32 -3.54 -19.13
C SER A 33 -5.04 -2.46 -19.93
N LEU A 34 -6.07 -1.84 -19.35
CA LEU A 34 -6.76 -0.68 -19.96
C LEU A 34 -5.81 0.51 -20.11
N LEU A 35 -5.02 0.82 -19.08
CA LEU A 35 -4.00 1.85 -19.15
C LEU A 35 -2.97 1.59 -20.25
N GLN A 36 -2.57 0.33 -20.43
CA GLN A 36 -1.64 -0.04 -21.51
C GLN A 36 -2.23 0.27 -22.88
N MET A 37 -3.51 0.03 -23.08
CA MET A 37 -4.19 0.17 -24.38
C MET A 37 -4.57 1.61 -24.70
N PHE A 38 -5.08 2.36 -23.72
CA PHE A 38 -5.69 3.68 -23.95
C PHE A 38 -4.79 4.87 -23.60
N VAL A 39 -3.81 4.69 -22.72
CA VAL A 39 -2.95 5.79 -22.26
C VAL A 39 -1.61 5.74 -23.01
N SER A 40 -1.31 6.79 -23.78
CA SER A 40 -0.01 6.94 -24.45
C SER A 40 1.05 7.54 -23.51
N GLU A 41 2.33 7.32 -23.81
CA GLU A 41 3.45 7.96 -23.09
C GLU A 41 3.38 9.48 -23.17
N GLU A 42 2.98 10.03 -24.34
CA GLU A 42 2.82 11.45 -24.55
C GLU A 42 1.72 12.05 -23.66
N PHE A 43 0.64 11.32 -23.42
CA PHE A 43 -0.43 11.73 -22.52
C PHE A 43 0.06 11.83 -21.08
N ILE A 44 0.83 10.84 -20.59
CA ILE A 44 1.44 10.88 -19.25
C ILE A 44 2.43 12.04 -19.15
N ALA A 45 3.28 12.22 -20.15
CA ALA A 45 4.27 13.30 -20.17
C ALA A 45 3.62 14.69 -20.12
N ARG A 46 2.41 14.86 -20.69
CA ARG A 46 1.65 16.12 -20.63
C ARG A 46 0.91 16.32 -19.31
N MET A 47 0.38 15.23 -18.71
CA MET A 47 -0.35 15.31 -17.45
C MET A 47 0.54 15.56 -16.24
N VAL A 48 1.77 15.04 -16.27
CA VAL A 48 2.68 15.13 -15.12
C VAL A 48 3.30 16.54 -15.05
N PRO A 49 3.05 17.28 -13.94
CA PRO A 49 3.64 18.59 -13.76
C PRO A 49 5.17 18.55 -13.67
N LYS A 50 5.85 19.51 -14.28
CA LYS A 50 7.31 19.61 -14.23
C LYS A 50 7.84 19.98 -12.84
N ASN A 51 7.04 20.68 -12.04
CA ASN A 51 7.39 21.02 -10.66
C ASN A 51 7.15 19.83 -9.72
N PRO A 52 8.15 19.39 -8.93
CA PRO A 52 8.01 18.22 -8.08
C PRO A 52 6.90 18.33 -7.03
N LEU A 53 6.70 19.50 -6.43
CA LEU A 53 5.61 19.74 -5.48
C LEU A 53 4.24 19.58 -6.12
N LEU A 54 4.03 20.16 -7.30
CA LEU A 54 2.77 20.02 -8.04
C LEU A 54 2.56 18.57 -8.49
N GLY A 55 3.63 17.84 -8.85
CA GLY A 55 3.57 16.42 -9.19
C GLY A 55 3.15 15.55 -8.01
N ILE A 56 3.64 15.84 -6.81
CA ILE A 56 3.26 15.14 -5.58
C ILE A 56 1.80 15.43 -5.21
N LEU A 57 1.36 16.69 -5.26
CA LEU A 57 -0.04 17.06 -5.02
C LEU A 57 -0.98 16.42 -6.05
N PHE A 58 -0.55 16.38 -7.30
CA PHE A 58 -1.27 15.67 -8.37
C PHE A 58 -1.42 14.18 -8.06
N ALA A 59 -0.37 13.50 -7.59
CA ALA A 59 -0.42 12.09 -7.19
C ALA A 59 -1.37 11.86 -6.02
N CYS A 60 -1.36 12.75 -5.00
CA CYS A 60 -2.30 12.68 -3.88
C CYS A 60 -3.75 12.86 -4.35
N PHE A 61 -4.01 13.83 -5.22
CA PHE A 61 -5.35 14.06 -5.77
C PHE A 61 -5.85 12.88 -6.60
N PHE A 62 -4.99 12.30 -7.44
CA PHE A 62 -5.31 11.09 -8.19
C PHE A 62 -5.56 9.89 -7.27
N GLY A 63 -4.82 9.78 -6.16
CA GLY A 63 -5.05 8.76 -5.14
C GLY A 63 -6.47 8.84 -4.54
N VAL A 64 -6.99 10.05 -4.33
CA VAL A 64 -8.38 10.25 -3.88
C VAL A 64 -9.40 9.81 -4.93
N LEU A 65 -9.11 10.05 -6.20
CA LEU A 65 -10.04 9.76 -7.31
C LEU A 65 -10.12 8.28 -7.67
N PHE A 66 -9.01 7.54 -7.48
CA PHE A 66 -8.94 6.11 -7.78
C PHE A 66 -8.99 5.28 -6.48
N PRO A 67 -10.17 4.79 -6.06
CA PRO A 67 -10.33 4.01 -4.83
C PRO A 67 -9.83 2.58 -5.03
N ILE A 68 -8.52 2.43 -5.26
CA ILE A 68 -7.86 1.14 -5.43
C ILE A 68 -7.03 0.87 -4.17
N CYS A 69 -7.15 -0.35 -3.63
CA CYS A 69 -6.31 -0.77 -2.50
C CYS A 69 -4.85 -0.99 -2.93
N GLU A 70 -3.96 -1.14 -1.94
CA GLU A 70 -2.52 -1.35 -2.14
C GLU A 70 -2.21 -2.53 -3.08
N CYS A 71 -2.99 -3.63 -3.02
CA CYS A 71 -2.78 -4.82 -3.84
C CYS A 71 -3.06 -4.56 -5.33
N GLY A 72 -4.11 -3.80 -5.64
CA GLY A 72 -4.46 -3.44 -7.02
C GLY A 72 -3.60 -2.32 -7.59
N MET A 73 -2.96 -1.54 -6.73
CA MET A 73 -2.13 -0.40 -7.12
C MET A 73 -0.81 -0.82 -7.78
N VAL A 74 -0.20 -1.94 -7.34
CA VAL A 74 1.12 -2.39 -7.80
C VAL A 74 1.18 -2.61 -9.32
N PRO A 75 0.26 -3.36 -9.97
CA PRO A 75 0.29 -3.52 -11.43
C PRO A 75 0.05 -2.21 -12.18
N VAL A 76 -0.83 -1.33 -11.68
CA VAL A 76 -1.10 -0.01 -12.27
C VAL A 76 0.15 0.86 -12.26
N ILE A 77 0.82 0.96 -11.12
CA ILE A 77 2.04 1.77 -10.96
C ILE A 77 3.19 1.25 -11.82
N ARG A 78 3.35 -0.06 -11.92
CA ARG A 78 4.33 -0.69 -12.80
C ARG A 78 4.17 -0.17 -14.23
N ARG A 79 2.93 -0.16 -14.75
CA ARG A 79 2.61 0.32 -16.10
C ARG A 79 2.86 1.82 -16.26
N LEU A 80 2.46 2.61 -15.27
CA LEU A 80 2.65 4.06 -15.31
C LEU A 80 4.14 4.44 -15.34
N ILE A 81 4.99 3.78 -14.55
CA ILE A 81 6.45 3.99 -14.58
C ILE A 81 7.04 3.55 -15.93
N ALA A 82 6.61 2.40 -16.46
CA ALA A 82 7.06 1.93 -17.77
C ALA A 82 6.70 2.92 -18.90
N LYS A 83 5.60 3.66 -18.74
CA LYS A 83 5.17 4.74 -19.66
C LYS A 83 5.75 6.12 -19.34
N GLY A 84 6.81 6.19 -18.53
CA GLY A 84 7.56 7.41 -18.27
C GLY A 84 7.08 8.25 -17.07
N MET A 85 6.18 7.72 -16.21
CA MET A 85 5.85 8.40 -14.96
C MET A 85 7.07 8.49 -14.03
N PRO A 86 7.40 9.68 -13.50
CA PRO A 86 8.49 9.82 -12.53
C PRO A 86 8.29 8.96 -11.28
N VAL A 87 9.36 8.32 -10.82
CA VAL A 87 9.34 7.36 -9.70
C VAL A 87 8.77 7.96 -8.41
N TYR A 88 9.08 9.23 -8.12
CA TYR A 88 8.59 9.90 -6.91
C TYR A 88 7.06 10.11 -6.93
N ILE A 89 6.48 10.41 -8.10
CA ILE A 89 5.03 10.52 -8.28
C ILE A 89 4.37 9.16 -8.09
N ALA A 90 4.93 8.13 -8.71
CA ALA A 90 4.46 6.76 -8.59
C ALA A 90 4.50 6.26 -7.12
N ALA A 91 5.59 6.55 -6.40
CA ALA A 91 5.73 6.20 -4.99
C ALA A 91 4.71 6.95 -4.10
N VAL A 92 4.50 8.24 -4.35
CA VAL A 92 3.46 9.02 -3.65
C VAL A 92 2.07 8.45 -3.91
N PHE A 93 1.79 8.04 -5.14
CA PHE A 93 0.52 7.43 -5.50
C PHE A 93 0.30 6.10 -4.77
N ILE A 94 1.36 5.25 -4.62
CA ILE A 94 1.30 4.02 -3.81
C ILE A 94 0.96 4.34 -2.35
N MET A 95 1.55 5.38 -1.77
CA MET A 95 1.35 5.74 -0.37
C MET A 95 0.00 6.42 -0.12
N SER A 96 -0.42 7.33 -0.98
CA SER A 96 -1.61 8.15 -0.78
C SER A 96 -2.91 7.45 -1.17
N GLY A 97 -2.90 6.65 -2.26
CA GLY A 97 -4.09 6.01 -2.82
C GLY A 97 -4.87 5.14 -1.83
N PRO A 98 -4.23 4.25 -1.08
CA PRO A 98 -4.92 3.39 -0.12
C PRO A 98 -5.51 4.13 1.09
N ILE A 99 -5.03 5.33 1.43
CA ILE A 99 -5.48 6.06 2.64
C ILE A 99 -6.39 7.22 2.29
N LEU A 100 -6.00 8.05 1.32
CA LEU A 100 -6.71 9.29 0.99
C LEU A 100 -7.95 9.05 0.11
N ASN A 101 -8.54 7.87 0.14
CA ASN A 101 -9.72 7.58 -0.66
C ASN A 101 -11.03 7.76 0.16
N PRO A 102 -12.15 8.08 -0.51
CA PRO A 102 -13.43 8.31 0.18
C PRO A 102 -13.92 7.10 0.97
N ILE A 103 -13.65 5.88 0.51
CA ILE A 103 -14.11 4.64 1.18
C ILE A 103 -13.44 4.51 2.54
N VAL A 104 -12.13 4.75 2.61
CA VAL A 104 -11.37 4.72 3.88
C VAL A 104 -11.78 5.87 4.79
N PHE A 105 -12.09 7.05 4.22
CA PHE A 105 -12.64 8.17 4.99
C PHE A 105 -13.93 7.76 5.71
N PHE A 106 -14.91 7.21 4.99
CA PHE A 106 -16.18 6.77 5.57
C PHE A 106 -16.03 5.59 6.52
N ALA A 107 -15.16 4.62 6.22
CA ALA A 107 -14.85 3.50 7.11
C ALA A 107 -14.27 4.00 8.45
N THR A 108 -13.31 4.93 8.39
CA THR A 108 -12.72 5.53 9.60
C THR A 108 -13.74 6.37 10.36
N TYR A 109 -14.59 7.14 9.68
CA TYR A 109 -15.67 7.90 10.29
C TYR A 109 -16.65 7.00 11.06
N THR A 110 -17.03 5.87 10.48
CA THR A 110 -17.95 4.93 11.14
C THR A 110 -17.31 4.22 12.33
N ALA A 111 -16.04 3.89 12.25
CA ALA A 111 -15.30 3.23 13.34
C ALA A 111 -15.03 4.17 14.52
N PHE A 112 -14.80 5.47 14.27
CA PHE A 112 -14.42 6.47 15.28
C PHE A 112 -15.44 7.60 15.40
N ARG A 113 -16.75 7.30 15.43
CA ARG A 113 -17.82 8.30 15.54
C ARG A 113 -17.71 9.19 16.78
N SER A 114 -17.24 8.64 17.90
CA SER A 114 -17.06 9.36 19.17
C SER A 114 -15.76 10.17 19.24
N ARG A 115 -14.84 9.97 18.32
CA ARG A 115 -13.51 10.60 18.27
C ARG A 115 -13.12 11.04 16.85
N PRO A 116 -13.80 12.05 16.30
CA PRO A 116 -13.56 12.53 14.94
C PRO A 116 -12.13 13.08 14.74
N GLU A 117 -11.44 13.46 15.82
CA GLU A 117 -10.04 13.88 15.79
C GLU A 117 -9.11 12.81 15.19
N ILE A 118 -9.39 11.52 15.40
CA ILE A 118 -8.60 10.41 14.82
C ILE A 118 -8.74 10.38 13.30
N LEU A 119 -9.96 10.60 12.78
CA LEU A 119 -10.22 10.65 11.35
C LEU A 119 -9.44 11.78 10.67
N TYR A 120 -9.57 12.99 11.18
CA TYR A 120 -8.89 14.16 10.60
C TYR A 120 -7.37 14.05 10.73
N SER A 121 -6.88 13.52 11.86
CA SER A 121 -5.47 13.26 12.09
C SER A 121 -4.93 12.20 11.13
N ARG A 122 -5.68 11.12 10.88
CA ARG A 122 -5.31 10.08 9.89
C ARG A 122 -5.13 10.68 8.50
N MET A 123 -6.11 11.45 8.02
CA MET A 123 -6.07 12.06 6.70
C MET A 123 -4.97 13.13 6.58
N GLY A 124 -4.86 14.01 7.58
CA GLY A 124 -3.84 15.06 7.62
C GLY A 124 -2.43 14.49 7.67
N LEU A 125 -2.20 13.53 8.57
CA LEU A 125 -0.89 12.89 8.70
C LEU A 125 -0.51 12.11 7.43
N ALA A 126 -1.44 11.36 6.84
CA ALA A 126 -1.20 10.64 5.59
C ALA A 126 -0.77 11.60 4.45
N LEU A 127 -1.42 12.76 4.33
CA LEU A 127 -1.06 13.78 3.35
C LEU A 127 0.35 14.33 3.62
N VAL A 128 0.66 14.68 4.87
CA VAL A 128 1.99 15.20 5.25
C VAL A 128 3.08 14.16 4.99
N VAL A 129 2.84 12.91 5.38
CA VAL A 129 3.78 11.80 5.13
C VAL A 129 4.00 11.60 3.64
N ALA A 130 2.94 11.59 2.83
CA ALA A 130 3.04 11.44 1.38
C ALA A 130 3.85 12.58 0.73
N LEU A 131 3.63 13.84 1.18
CA LEU A 131 4.39 15.00 0.71
C LEU A 131 5.86 14.89 1.07
N VAL A 132 6.18 14.63 2.34
CA VAL A 132 7.57 14.58 2.83
C VAL A 132 8.30 13.39 2.24
N ALA A 133 7.71 12.20 2.26
CA ALA A 133 8.31 11.00 1.66
C ALA A 133 8.50 11.17 0.14
N GLY A 134 7.53 11.78 -0.56
CA GLY A 134 7.64 12.08 -1.98
C GLY A 134 8.81 13.00 -2.29
N LEU A 135 9.04 14.05 -1.50
CA LEU A 135 10.18 14.95 -1.64
C LEU A 135 11.52 14.26 -1.36
N LEU A 136 11.55 13.40 -0.32
CA LEU A 136 12.75 12.61 -0.01
C LEU A 136 13.08 11.65 -1.16
N ILE A 137 12.07 10.95 -1.70
CA ILE A 137 12.25 10.06 -2.85
C ILE A 137 12.75 10.83 -4.07
N TYR A 138 12.17 12.00 -4.37
CA TYR A 138 12.62 12.89 -5.44
C TYR A 138 14.09 13.28 -5.29
N ARG A 139 14.54 13.53 -4.05
CA ARG A 139 15.93 13.96 -3.76
C ARG A 139 16.93 12.81 -3.81
N PHE A 140 16.55 11.62 -3.31
CA PHE A 140 17.47 10.49 -3.13
C PHE A 140 17.43 9.46 -4.24
N ILE A 141 16.27 9.24 -4.90
CA ILE A 141 16.08 8.18 -5.89
C ILE A 141 16.08 8.78 -7.30
N ARG A 142 17.21 8.62 -8.00
CA ARG A 142 17.40 9.09 -9.38
C ARG A 142 17.62 7.97 -10.40
N TYR A 143 17.42 6.71 -10.01
CA TYR A 143 17.63 5.55 -10.88
C TYR A 143 16.29 4.86 -11.21
N ASN A 144 16.26 4.10 -12.31
CA ASN A 144 15.09 3.29 -12.67
C ASN A 144 14.92 2.13 -11.66
N PRO A 145 13.82 2.11 -10.88
CA PRO A 145 13.60 1.12 -9.83
C PRO A 145 13.05 -0.20 -10.36
N LEU A 146 12.60 -0.28 -11.62
CA LEU A 146 12.02 -1.49 -12.17
C LEU A 146 13.06 -2.62 -12.30
N ARG A 147 12.62 -3.85 -12.14
CA ARG A 147 13.47 -5.03 -12.24
C ARG A 147 13.78 -5.33 -13.73
N LEU A 148 15.06 -5.54 -14.07
CA LEU A 148 15.53 -5.70 -15.46
C LEU A 148 14.83 -6.82 -16.25
N SER A 149 14.41 -7.91 -15.59
CA SER A 149 13.64 -8.98 -16.24
C SER A 149 12.27 -8.53 -16.77
N MET A 150 11.88 -7.32 -16.42
CA MET A 150 10.63 -6.70 -16.83
C MET A 150 10.80 -5.69 -17.96
N GLU A 151 11.98 -5.04 -18.08
CA GLU A 151 12.30 -4.16 -19.22
C GLU A 151 12.33 -4.95 -20.53
N THR A 152 12.92 -6.16 -20.51
CA THR A 152 12.99 -7.04 -21.71
C THR A 152 11.61 -7.53 -22.16
N MET A 153 10.67 -7.79 -21.24
CA MET A 153 9.29 -8.15 -21.60
C MET A 153 8.48 -6.99 -22.18
N TYR A 154 8.87 -5.73 -21.90
CA TYR A 154 8.21 -4.54 -22.47
C TYR A 154 8.83 -4.12 -23.80
N ASP A 155 10.15 -4.25 -23.95
CA ASP A 155 10.87 -3.93 -25.20
C ASP A 155 10.55 -4.98 -26.30
N GLU A 156 10.40 -6.24 -25.94
CA GLU A 156 9.92 -7.28 -26.86
C GLU A 156 8.44 -7.12 -27.24
N GLY A 157 7.62 -6.47 -26.39
CA GLY A 157 6.20 -6.17 -26.68
C GLY A 157 6.00 -5.01 -27.66
N ALA A 158 7.01 -4.19 -27.89
CA ALA A 158 6.99 -3.11 -28.88
C ALA A 158 7.57 -3.51 -30.26
N GLY A 159 8.30 -4.63 -30.34
CA GLY A 159 9.04 -4.96 -31.57
C GLY A 159 9.25 -6.41 -31.98
N SER A 160 8.88 -7.44 -31.20
CA SER A 160 9.12 -8.84 -31.60
C SER A 160 8.08 -9.84 -31.11
N SER A 161 7.13 -10.18 -31.95
CA SER A 161 6.62 -11.50 -32.37
C SER A 161 6.88 -12.72 -31.47
N MET A 162 6.17 -12.85 -30.33
CA MET A 162 5.68 -14.14 -29.87
C MET A 162 4.12 -14.14 -29.91
N HIS A 163 3.56 -13.45 -30.86
CA HIS A 163 2.12 -13.57 -31.16
C HIS A 163 1.98 -14.64 -32.24
N PRO A 164 1.11 -15.65 -32.07
CA PRO A 164 0.69 -16.45 -33.19
C PRO A 164 0.18 -15.49 -34.26
N PRO A 165 0.60 -15.64 -35.52
CA PRO A 165 0.20 -14.77 -36.61
C PRO A 165 -1.35 -14.86 -36.72
N GLY A 166 -2.04 -13.76 -36.38
CA GLY A 166 -3.50 -13.70 -36.39
C GLY A 166 -4.20 -13.42 -35.05
N ALA A 167 -3.48 -13.35 -33.93
CA ALA A 167 -4.08 -12.99 -32.64
C ALA A 167 -4.51 -11.51 -32.63
N GLY A 168 -5.80 -11.24 -32.53
CA GLY A 168 -6.34 -9.88 -32.42
C GLY A 168 -5.85 -9.17 -31.14
N LYS A 169 -5.83 -7.81 -31.15
CA LYS A 169 -5.41 -6.98 -30.01
C LYS A 169 -6.07 -7.40 -28.67
N VAL A 170 -7.30 -7.89 -28.71
CA VAL A 170 -8.05 -8.34 -27.55
C VAL A 170 -7.47 -9.64 -26.96
N THR A 171 -7.07 -10.58 -27.81
CA THR A 171 -6.46 -11.87 -27.36
C THR A 171 -5.11 -11.62 -26.68
N SER A 172 -4.30 -10.72 -27.23
CA SER A 172 -3.05 -10.29 -26.62
C SER A 172 -3.27 -9.65 -25.24
N MET A 173 -4.28 -8.79 -25.12
CA MET A 173 -4.65 -8.15 -23.85
C MET A 173 -5.01 -9.21 -22.78
N PHE A 174 -5.83 -10.20 -23.13
CA PHE A 174 -6.21 -11.27 -22.20
C PHE A 174 -5.02 -12.11 -21.76
N MET A 175 -4.11 -12.43 -22.67
CA MET A 175 -2.88 -13.18 -22.32
C MET A 175 -1.99 -12.39 -21.35
N HIS A 176 -1.81 -11.09 -21.57
CA HIS A 176 -1.09 -10.22 -20.64
C HIS A 176 -1.78 -10.10 -19.28
N MET A 177 -3.09 -9.93 -19.26
CA MET A 177 -3.88 -9.92 -18.02
C MET A 177 -3.72 -11.20 -17.22
N THR A 178 -3.80 -12.34 -17.87
CA THR A 178 -3.70 -13.64 -17.21
C THR A 178 -2.31 -13.86 -16.62
N SER A 179 -1.25 -13.56 -17.38
CA SER A 179 0.13 -13.71 -16.88
C SER A 179 0.41 -12.77 -15.69
N GLU A 180 -0.03 -11.50 -15.76
CA GLU A 180 0.14 -10.51 -14.69
C GLU A 180 -0.66 -10.90 -13.45
N PHE A 181 -1.89 -11.42 -13.61
CA PHE A 181 -2.71 -11.92 -12.52
C PHE A 181 -2.04 -13.09 -11.79
N PHE A 182 -1.54 -14.08 -12.50
CA PHE A 182 -0.86 -15.23 -11.88
C PHE A 182 0.45 -14.83 -11.21
N GLU A 183 1.19 -13.89 -11.79
CA GLU A 183 2.40 -13.35 -11.16
C GLU A 183 2.09 -12.70 -9.82
N MET A 184 1.11 -11.79 -9.77
CA MET A 184 0.70 -11.11 -8.54
C MET A 184 0.11 -12.07 -7.51
N SER A 185 -0.68 -13.05 -7.95
CA SER A 185 -1.30 -14.06 -7.08
C SER A 185 -0.27 -14.92 -6.34
N LYS A 186 0.88 -15.22 -6.94
CA LYS A 186 1.98 -15.97 -6.26
C LYS A 186 2.49 -15.20 -5.04
N TYR A 187 2.76 -13.90 -5.20
CA TYR A 187 3.27 -13.07 -4.11
C TYR A 187 2.21 -12.79 -3.06
N LEU A 188 0.94 -12.62 -3.49
CA LEU A 188 -0.19 -12.53 -2.57
C LEU A 188 -0.32 -13.80 -1.71
N THR A 189 -0.27 -14.98 -2.35
CA THR A 189 -0.39 -16.26 -1.64
C THR A 189 0.74 -16.45 -0.63
N LEU A 190 1.97 -16.10 -1.01
CA LEU A 190 3.11 -16.13 -0.11
C LEU A 190 2.92 -15.14 1.06
N GLY A 191 2.52 -13.92 0.78
CA GLY A 191 2.25 -12.90 1.79
C GLY A 191 1.14 -13.32 2.74
N ALA A 192 0.02 -13.81 2.23
CA ALA A 192 -1.11 -14.29 3.02
C ALA A 192 -0.72 -15.48 3.90
N LEU A 193 0.10 -16.40 3.37
CA LEU A 193 0.61 -17.56 4.12
C LEU A 193 1.44 -17.11 5.32
N ILE A 194 2.43 -16.23 5.10
CA ILE A 194 3.31 -15.73 6.15
C ILE A 194 2.49 -14.94 7.20
N THR A 195 1.59 -14.05 6.75
CA THR A 195 0.73 -13.28 7.63
C THR A 195 -0.17 -14.20 8.49
N ALA A 196 -0.80 -15.21 7.89
CA ALA A 196 -1.65 -16.16 8.60
C ALA A 196 -0.85 -16.97 9.63
N LEU A 197 0.38 -17.40 9.30
CA LEU A 197 1.28 -18.06 10.25
C LEU A 197 1.60 -17.15 11.44
N ILE A 198 2.01 -15.93 11.19
CA ILE A 198 2.33 -14.97 12.26
C ILE A 198 1.12 -14.72 13.15
N HIS A 199 -0.06 -14.50 12.59
CA HIS A 199 -1.30 -14.30 13.34
C HIS A 199 -1.67 -15.50 14.23
N THR A 200 -1.39 -16.71 13.78
CA THR A 200 -1.71 -17.92 14.55
C THR A 200 -0.81 -18.07 15.77
N PHE A 201 0.49 -17.73 15.63
CA PHE A 201 1.47 -17.93 16.71
C PHE A 201 1.70 -16.69 17.59
N VAL A 202 1.39 -15.49 17.11
CA VAL A 202 1.59 -14.25 17.87
C VAL A 202 0.36 -13.90 18.69
N ASN A 203 0.47 -14.02 20.00
CA ASN A 203 -0.58 -13.60 20.93
C ASN A 203 -0.57 -12.06 21.08
N THR A 204 -1.42 -11.38 20.32
CA THR A 204 -1.53 -9.90 20.29
C THR A 204 -1.89 -9.31 21.65
N GLY A 205 -2.62 -10.04 22.50
CA GLY A 205 -2.99 -9.57 23.84
C GLY A 205 -1.80 -9.43 24.80
N GLN A 206 -0.81 -10.33 24.71
CA GLN A 206 0.41 -10.23 25.53
C GLN A 206 1.34 -9.12 25.05
N LEU A 207 1.42 -8.87 23.74
CA LEU A 207 2.22 -7.78 23.21
C LEU A 207 1.68 -6.40 23.62
N ALA A 208 0.37 -6.25 23.78
CA ALA A 208 -0.23 -4.98 24.25
C ALA A 208 0.32 -4.54 25.62
N ALA A 209 0.71 -5.48 26.48
CA ALA A 209 1.30 -5.17 27.78
C ALA A 209 2.68 -4.48 27.71
N TYR A 210 3.40 -4.62 26.61
CA TYR A 210 4.71 -3.98 26.40
C TYR A 210 4.62 -2.54 25.85
N GLY A 211 3.43 -2.08 25.48
CA GLY A 211 3.19 -0.76 24.87
C GLY A 211 3.00 0.41 25.85
N ASN A 212 3.46 0.33 27.10
CA ASN A 212 3.16 1.32 28.14
C ASN A 212 4.00 2.62 28.08
N GLY A 213 4.99 2.73 27.19
CA GLY A 213 5.80 3.94 27.04
C GLY A 213 5.34 4.80 25.85
N PRO A 214 5.60 6.13 25.87
CA PRO A 214 5.16 7.03 24.78
C PRO A 214 5.77 6.67 23.42
N ILE A 215 7.01 6.24 23.35
CA ILE A 215 7.69 5.84 22.11
C ILE A 215 7.44 4.35 21.82
N SER A 216 7.46 3.50 22.87
CA SER A 216 7.26 2.05 22.69
C SER A 216 5.88 1.70 22.14
N SER A 217 4.84 2.48 22.48
CA SER A 217 3.49 2.29 21.94
C SER A 217 3.43 2.57 20.43
N HIS A 218 4.11 3.61 19.94
CA HIS A 218 4.21 3.90 18.50
C HIS A 218 4.99 2.81 17.74
N MET A 219 6.12 2.35 18.29
CA MET A 219 6.90 1.28 17.68
C MET A 219 6.14 -0.04 17.65
N LEU A 220 5.42 -0.36 18.72
CA LEU A 220 4.61 -1.58 18.80
C LEU A 220 3.44 -1.52 17.81
N MET A 221 2.75 -0.38 17.72
CA MET A 221 1.67 -0.17 16.75
C MET A 221 2.15 -0.16 15.31
N ALA A 222 3.36 0.36 15.04
CA ALA A 222 4.01 0.25 13.74
C ALA A 222 4.33 -1.21 13.38
N GLY A 223 4.85 -1.99 14.32
CA GLY A 223 5.07 -3.42 14.14
C GLY A 223 3.76 -4.18 13.88
N PHE A 224 2.71 -3.87 14.62
CA PHE A 224 1.38 -4.45 14.40
C PHE A 224 0.83 -4.11 13.02
N ALA A 225 0.92 -2.85 12.61
CA ALA A 225 0.48 -2.42 11.28
C ALA A 225 1.16 -3.24 10.17
N TYR A 226 2.48 -3.42 10.30
CA TYR A 226 3.26 -4.18 9.32
C TYR A 226 2.92 -5.66 9.28
N ILE A 227 2.78 -6.30 10.46
CA ILE A 227 2.58 -7.74 10.59
C ILE A 227 1.14 -8.15 10.28
N LEU A 228 0.16 -7.38 10.78
CA LEU A 228 -1.26 -7.70 10.60
C LEU A 228 -1.71 -7.65 9.15
N SER A 229 -1.08 -6.80 8.32
CA SER A 229 -1.35 -6.70 6.88
C SER A 229 -2.84 -6.63 6.54
N ILE A 230 -3.59 -5.81 7.30
CA ILE A 230 -5.03 -5.64 7.17
C ILE A 230 -5.31 -4.59 6.09
N CYS A 231 -6.42 -4.75 5.37
CA CYS A 231 -6.87 -3.78 4.38
C CYS A 231 -7.21 -2.44 5.04
N SER A 232 -6.93 -1.34 4.35
CA SER A 232 -7.12 0.05 4.82
C SER A 232 -8.56 0.42 5.24
N THR A 233 -9.55 -0.35 4.83
CA THR A 233 -10.94 -0.18 5.29
C THR A 233 -11.21 -0.93 6.59
N SER A 234 -10.62 -2.12 6.76
CA SER A 234 -10.82 -2.98 7.93
C SER A 234 -9.93 -2.56 9.10
N ASP A 235 -8.79 -1.91 8.84
CA ASP A 235 -7.83 -1.45 9.86
C ASP A 235 -8.45 -0.48 10.86
N ALA A 236 -9.39 0.39 10.42
CA ALA A 236 -10.09 1.32 11.28
C ALA A 236 -10.93 0.61 12.35
N PHE A 237 -11.61 -0.48 11.98
CA PHE A 237 -12.41 -1.27 12.93
C PHE A 237 -11.53 -2.06 13.90
N VAL A 238 -10.40 -2.58 13.45
CA VAL A 238 -9.43 -3.24 14.32
C VAL A 238 -8.81 -2.23 15.28
N ALA A 239 -8.39 -1.05 14.80
CA ALA A 239 -7.85 0.01 15.64
C ALA A 239 -8.86 0.51 16.68
N SER A 240 -10.16 0.54 16.35
CA SER A 240 -11.20 0.97 17.28
C SER A 240 -11.30 0.07 18.52
N SER A 241 -10.94 -1.21 18.43
CA SER A 241 -10.90 -2.11 19.58
C SER A 241 -9.77 -1.78 20.56
N PHE A 242 -8.75 -1.05 20.13
CA PHE A 242 -7.58 -0.66 20.92
C PHE A 242 -7.66 0.77 21.49
N VAL A 243 -8.77 1.50 21.28
CA VAL A 243 -8.96 2.90 21.68
C VAL A 243 -8.75 3.15 23.17
N ASN A 244 -9.09 2.17 24.02
CA ASN A 244 -8.95 2.27 25.46
C ASN A 244 -7.60 1.73 25.99
N THR A 245 -6.78 1.14 25.12
CA THR A 245 -5.53 0.51 25.52
C THR A 245 -4.32 1.35 25.12
N PHE A 246 -4.41 2.05 23.98
CA PHE A 246 -3.29 2.79 23.39
C PHE A 246 -3.61 4.28 23.21
N SER A 247 -2.57 5.11 23.14
CA SER A 247 -2.74 6.54 22.85
C SER A 247 -3.29 6.77 21.45
N ALA A 248 -4.04 7.87 21.27
CA ALA A 248 -4.57 8.23 19.97
C ALA A 248 -3.46 8.38 18.91
N GLY A 249 -2.28 8.91 19.30
CA GLY A 249 -1.13 9.03 18.41
C GLY A 249 -0.58 7.69 17.93
N SER A 250 -0.48 6.70 18.82
CA SER A 250 -0.03 5.35 18.44
C SER A 250 -1.05 4.63 17.56
N LEU A 251 -2.36 4.84 17.77
CA LEU A 251 -3.41 4.37 16.87
C LEU A 251 -3.30 4.99 15.48
N ILE A 252 -2.98 6.29 15.39
CA ILE A 252 -2.75 6.96 14.11
C ILE A 252 -1.51 6.39 13.42
N THR A 253 -0.44 6.03 14.17
CA THR A 253 0.71 5.33 13.58
C THR A 253 0.27 4.04 12.90
N PHE A 254 -0.55 3.23 13.55
CA PHE A 254 -1.11 2.00 12.97
C PHE A 254 -1.94 2.27 11.71
N LEU A 255 -2.87 3.22 11.79
CA LEU A 255 -3.81 3.57 10.72
C LEU A 255 -3.16 4.22 9.49
N VAL A 256 -2.00 4.86 9.65
CA VAL A 256 -1.28 5.49 8.53
C VAL A 256 -0.21 4.57 7.97
N LEU A 257 0.55 3.88 8.83
CA LEU A 257 1.61 2.99 8.37
C LEU A 257 1.07 1.76 7.65
N GLY A 258 0.03 1.10 8.21
CA GLY A 258 -0.53 -0.15 7.67
C GLY A 258 -0.83 -0.09 6.17
N PRO A 259 -1.68 0.83 5.73
CA PRO A 259 -2.00 0.96 4.31
C PRO A 259 -0.85 1.44 3.42
N MET A 260 0.17 2.13 3.98
CA MET A 260 1.33 2.56 3.21
C MET A 260 2.36 1.44 3.05
N LEU A 261 2.51 0.60 4.08
CA LEU A 261 3.55 -0.41 4.14
C LEU A 261 3.15 -1.55 5.07
N ASP A 262 2.84 -2.69 4.50
CA ASP A 262 2.60 -3.94 5.18
C ASP A 262 3.45 -5.08 4.60
N LEU A 263 3.44 -6.24 5.24
CA LEU A 263 4.21 -7.42 4.81
C LEU A 263 3.77 -7.89 3.42
N LYS A 264 2.47 -7.95 3.18
CA LYS A 264 1.87 -8.39 1.92
C LYS A 264 2.24 -7.46 0.76
N SER A 265 2.03 -6.14 0.93
CA SER A 265 2.37 -5.15 -0.11
C SER A 265 3.88 -5.06 -0.34
N THR A 266 4.71 -5.21 0.70
CA THR A 266 6.17 -5.27 0.56
C THR A 266 6.60 -6.42 -0.35
N LEU A 267 6.04 -7.63 -0.17
CA LEU A 267 6.33 -8.78 -1.03
C LEU A 267 5.84 -8.54 -2.47
N MET A 268 4.67 -7.92 -2.65
CA MET A 268 4.17 -7.56 -3.97
C MET A 268 5.06 -6.50 -4.64
N LEU A 269 5.54 -5.50 -3.91
CA LEU A 269 6.48 -4.51 -4.44
C LEU A 269 7.82 -5.14 -4.83
N LEU A 270 8.33 -6.13 -4.07
CA LEU A 270 9.55 -6.87 -4.40
C LEU A 270 9.43 -7.70 -5.68
N SER A 271 8.23 -8.04 -6.12
CA SER A 271 8.03 -8.71 -7.41
C SER A 271 8.34 -7.79 -8.59
N VAL A 272 8.02 -6.52 -8.46
CA VAL A 272 8.09 -5.52 -9.55
C VAL A 272 9.35 -4.66 -9.45
N PHE A 273 9.75 -4.29 -8.25
CA PHE A 273 10.82 -3.34 -8.01
C PHE A 273 12.11 -3.99 -7.49
N LYS A 274 13.23 -3.32 -7.72
CA LYS A 274 14.52 -3.73 -7.16
C LYS A 274 14.49 -3.66 -5.63
N THR A 275 15.06 -4.65 -4.97
CA THR A 275 15.09 -4.76 -3.49
C THR A 275 15.63 -3.48 -2.80
N LYS A 276 16.65 -2.84 -3.39
CA LYS A 276 17.20 -1.59 -2.88
C LYS A 276 16.17 -0.47 -2.84
N PHE A 277 15.33 -0.38 -3.88
CA PHE A 277 14.26 0.62 -3.93
C PHE A 277 13.20 0.36 -2.86
N VAL A 278 12.71 -0.89 -2.77
CA VAL A 278 11.69 -1.25 -1.79
C VAL A 278 12.20 -1.03 -0.37
N ALA A 279 13.43 -1.44 -0.07
CA ALA A 279 14.04 -1.20 1.26
C ALA A 279 14.17 0.30 1.58
N THR A 280 14.63 1.11 0.63
CA THR A 280 14.75 2.56 0.82
C THR A 280 13.37 3.21 1.02
N LEU A 281 12.38 2.82 0.22
CA LEU A 281 10.99 3.29 0.34
C LEU A 281 10.42 2.93 1.71
N SER A 282 10.58 1.67 2.16
CA SER A 282 10.10 1.19 3.46
C SER A 282 10.72 1.96 4.62
N VAL A 283 12.04 2.16 4.59
CA VAL A 283 12.75 2.93 5.64
C VAL A 283 12.27 4.38 5.68
N ILE A 284 12.12 5.03 4.52
CA ILE A 284 11.60 6.41 4.45
C ILE A 284 10.19 6.48 5.04
N ILE A 285 9.29 5.58 4.64
CA ILE A 285 7.91 5.57 5.15
C ILE A 285 7.89 5.39 6.66
N VAL A 286 8.58 4.37 7.18
CA VAL A 286 8.60 4.08 8.62
C VAL A 286 9.15 5.26 9.42
N LEU A 287 10.29 5.83 9.00
CA LEU A 287 10.89 6.96 9.71
C LEU A 287 10.01 8.20 9.67
N VAL A 288 9.43 8.52 8.52
CA VAL A 288 8.57 9.70 8.37
C VAL A 288 7.27 9.52 9.16
N VAL A 289 6.62 8.35 9.07
CA VAL A 289 5.40 8.08 9.84
C VAL A 289 5.66 8.16 11.34
N LEU A 290 6.73 7.51 11.85
CA LEU A 290 7.05 7.57 13.28
C LEU A 290 7.38 8.98 13.74
N ALA A 291 8.21 9.71 13.00
CA ALA A 291 8.58 11.07 13.36
C ALA A 291 7.38 12.01 13.45
N PHE A 292 6.49 11.95 12.44
CA PHE A 292 5.32 12.82 12.40
C PHE A 292 4.20 12.36 13.35
N SER A 293 3.99 11.06 13.53
CA SER A 293 2.95 10.57 14.46
C SER A 293 3.29 10.88 15.92
N ILE A 294 4.55 10.73 16.32
CA ILE A 294 5.01 11.12 17.67
C ILE A 294 4.86 12.65 17.86
N GLY A 295 5.27 13.44 16.87
CA GLY A 295 5.10 14.90 16.91
C GLY A 295 3.63 15.31 16.93
N TRP A 296 2.78 14.64 16.18
CA TRP A 296 1.33 14.90 16.12
C TRP A 296 0.65 14.58 17.45
N ASP A 297 1.02 13.47 18.10
CA ASP A 297 0.52 13.10 19.43
C ASP A 297 0.84 14.16 20.48
N GLN A 298 2.07 14.70 20.44
CA GLN A 298 2.49 15.72 21.40
C GLN A 298 1.85 17.10 21.17
N LEU A 299 1.62 17.49 19.90
CA LEU A 299 1.16 18.82 19.55
C LEU A 299 -0.36 18.95 19.53
N PHE A 300 -1.06 17.95 18.99
CA PHE A 300 -2.48 18.02 18.72
C PHE A 300 -3.34 17.19 19.67
N LEU A 301 -2.93 15.96 19.98
CA LEU A 301 -3.79 15.03 20.71
C LEU A 301 -3.75 15.22 22.23
N LYS A 302 -2.64 15.69 22.78
CA LYS A 302 -2.58 16.11 24.20
C LYS A 302 -3.47 17.30 24.51
N SER A 303 -3.83 18.10 23.50
CA SER A 303 -4.73 19.26 23.68
C SER A 303 -6.21 18.85 23.77
N PHE A 304 -6.54 17.59 23.41
CA PHE A 304 -7.92 17.07 23.41
C PHE A 304 -8.17 15.99 24.48
N SER A 305 -7.17 15.61 25.28
CA SER A 305 -7.31 14.74 26.45
C SER A 305 -7.35 15.57 27.73
#